data_d91cae4cca1e464f8b5fe374d9168189
#
_entry.id   d91cae4cca1e464f8b5fe374d9168189
#
_cell.length_a   1.000
_cell.length_b   1.000
_cell.length_c   1.000
_cell.angle_alpha   90.00
_cell.angle_beta   90.00
_cell.angle_gamma   90.00
#
_symmetry.space_group_name_H-M   'P 1'
#
loop_
_entity.id
_entity.type
_entity.pdbx_description
1 polymer ?
#
loop_
_entity_poly.entity_id
_entity_poly.type
_entity_poly.pdbx_seq_one_letter_code
_entity_poly.pdbx_strand_id
1 'polypeptide(L)'
;KDYKALVWTTTPWTLSANVALAVNPEFDYVVVKMPKDDDKLLLCKTIFEKKFKGEGEVFEEFKGKELEGLEFETCFPDLEAQKDVKHPVVCWDMVDDEEGSGIVHIAPGCGAEDFELGESVGLAKIMPIDENGIFYEGFGFFSGKNAKEISSEVFDELKKRNKLFLVHKYKHSYPYCWRCKEDILFRLAKEWAIDVDVVRDDLIRNAKTVKYSPEHQGKRMLD
;
A
#
# COMPACT_ATOMS: atom_id res chain seq x y z
N LYS A 1 -15.68 11.87 13.40
CA LYS A 1 -16.38 10.64 13.87
C LYS A 1 -15.43 9.90 14.81
N ASP A 2 -15.93 9.33 15.91
CA ASP A 2 -15.11 8.67 16.94
C ASP A 2 -14.97 7.17 16.63
N TYR A 3 -14.27 6.83 15.53
CA TYR A 3 -13.89 5.46 15.23
C TYR A 3 -12.55 5.38 14.50
N LYS A 4 -11.87 4.26 14.62
CA LYS A 4 -10.59 3.97 13.96
C LYS A 4 -10.81 3.03 12.78
N ALA A 5 -10.19 3.30 11.65
CA ALA A 5 -10.13 2.34 10.55
C ALA A 5 -9.18 1.19 10.91
N LEU A 6 -9.65 -0.05 10.83
CA LEU A 6 -8.80 -1.22 10.98
C LEU A 6 -8.13 -1.50 9.63
N VAL A 7 -6.82 -1.30 9.58
CA VAL A 7 -6.03 -1.42 8.35
C VAL A 7 -5.03 -2.56 8.49
N TRP A 8 -4.80 -3.30 7.43
CA TRP A 8 -3.86 -4.42 7.43
C TRP A 8 -2.68 -4.14 6.50
N THR A 9 -1.48 -4.56 6.93
CA THR A 9 -0.25 -4.47 6.13
C THR A 9 0.69 -5.63 6.41
N THR A 10 1.42 -6.07 5.40
CA THR A 10 2.56 -7.00 5.52
C THR A 10 3.89 -6.26 5.58
N THR A 11 3.89 -4.95 5.31
CA THR A 11 5.08 -4.10 5.23
C THR A 11 4.95 -2.88 6.16
N PRO A 12 5.08 -3.04 7.48
CA PRO A 12 4.76 -1.98 8.45
C PRO A 12 5.64 -0.72 8.31
N TRP A 13 6.81 -0.82 7.68
CA TRP A 13 7.66 0.34 7.43
C TRP A 13 7.04 1.36 6.47
N THR A 14 6.16 0.92 5.54
CA THR A 14 5.47 1.80 4.58
C THR A 14 4.41 2.69 5.22
N LEU A 15 3.98 2.40 6.46
CA LEU A 15 3.06 3.25 7.21
C LEU A 15 3.61 4.66 7.45
N SER A 16 4.95 4.83 7.43
CA SER A 16 5.61 6.14 7.49
C SER A 16 5.29 7.05 6.29
N ALA A 17 4.93 6.44 5.15
CA ALA A 17 4.62 7.09 3.89
C ALA A 17 3.13 6.95 3.48
N ASN A 18 2.28 6.53 4.43
CA ASN A 18 0.83 6.42 4.20
C ASN A 18 0.24 7.78 3.85
N VAL A 19 -0.54 7.87 2.77
CA VAL A 19 -1.21 9.12 2.33
C VAL A 19 -2.70 8.93 2.06
N ALA A 20 -3.20 7.71 1.96
CA ALA A 20 -4.62 7.44 1.79
C ALA A 20 -5.00 6.08 2.37
N LEU A 21 -6.30 5.85 2.56
CA LEU A 21 -6.88 4.53 2.74
C LEU A 21 -7.73 4.21 1.52
N ALA A 22 -7.63 2.97 1.03
CA ALA A 22 -8.47 2.48 -0.06
C ALA A 22 -9.55 1.54 0.45
N VAL A 23 -10.75 1.69 -0.10
CA VAL A 23 -11.93 0.85 0.15
C VAL A 23 -12.53 0.42 -1.19
N ASN A 24 -13.16 -0.75 -1.23
CA ASN A 24 -13.91 -1.14 -2.42
C ASN A 24 -15.28 -0.46 -2.41
N PRO A 25 -15.68 0.28 -3.46
CA PRO A 25 -16.92 1.04 -3.50
C PRO A 25 -18.18 0.18 -3.34
N GLU A 26 -18.13 -1.09 -3.77
CA GLU A 26 -19.27 -2.01 -3.78
C GLU A 26 -19.44 -2.78 -2.47
N PHE A 27 -18.41 -2.79 -1.60
CA PHE A 27 -18.47 -3.54 -0.33
C PHE A 27 -19.25 -2.78 0.74
N ASP A 28 -19.79 -3.57 1.69
CA ASP A 28 -20.38 -3.05 2.92
C ASP A 28 -19.30 -2.95 4.00
N TYR A 29 -19.29 -1.84 4.72
CA TYR A 29 -18.41 -1.55 5.85
C TYR A 29 -19.22 -1.30 7.10
N VAL A 30 -18.71 -1.76 8.24
CA VAL A 30 -19.38 -1.63 9.53
C VAL A 30 -18.47 -0.94 10.54
N VAL A 31 -19.06 -0.10 11.39
CA VAL A 31 -18.43 0.41 12.59
C VAL A 31 -18.87 -0.47 13.75
N VAL A 32 -17.92 -1.17 14.35
CA VAL A 32 -18.20 -2.14 15.41
C VAL A 32 -17.38 -1.85 16.67
N LYS A 33 -17.92 -2.18 17.83
CA LYS A 33 -17.17 -2.25 19.08
C LYS A 33 -16.96 -3.72 19.42
N MET A 34 -15.69 -4.13 19.47
CA MET A 34 -15.31 -5.49 19.84
C MET A 34 -15.45 -5.71 21.37
N PRO A 35 -15.71 -6.95 21.85
CA PRO A 35 -15.96 -7.20 23.27
C PRO A 35 -14.81 -6.86 24.21
N LYS A 36 -13.59 -6.74 23.69
CA LYS A 36 -12.36 -6.49 24.47
C LYS A 36 -11.63 -5.21 24.05
N ASP A 37 -12.27 -4.39 23.24
CA ASP A 37 -11.71 -3.15 22.75
C ASP A 37 -12.62 -1.98 23.16
N ASP A 38 -12.03 -0.91 23.64
CA ASP A 38 -12.78 0.30 23.98
C ASP A 38 -13.06 1.17 22.74
N ASP A 39 -12.28 0.98 21.69
CA ASP A 39 -12.41 1.72 20.43
C ASP A 39 -13.50 1.12 19.52
N LYS A 40 -14.16 1.98 18.77
CA LYS A 40 -14.99 1.56 17.64
C LYS A 40 -14.12 1.42 16.41
N LEU A 41 -14.25 0.29 15.70
CA LEU A 41 -13.46 -0.06 14.54
C LEU A 41 -14.30 -0.06 13.27
N LEU A 42 -13.81 0.60 12.22
CA LEU A 42 -14.35 0.51 10.86
C LEU A 42 -13.62 -0.59 10.10
N LEU A 43 -14.35 -1.54 9.53
CA LEU A 43 -13.81 -2.61 8.69
C LEU A 43 -14.88 -3.15 7.74
N CYS A 44 -14.47 -3.94 6.73
CA CYS A 44 -15.39 -4.59 5.82
C CYS A 44 -16.31 -5.58 6.57
N LYS A 45 -17.60 -5.55 6.27
CA LYS A 45 -18.63 -6.39 6.89
C LYS A 45 -18.37 -7.88 6.69
N THR A 46 -18.01 -8.29 5.49
CA THR A 46 -17.65 -9.68 5.18
C THR A 46 -16.49 -10.18 6.05
N ILE A 47 -15.46 -9.34 6.24
CA ILE A 47 -14.32 -9.66 7.13
C ILE A 47 -14.76 -9.74 8.59
N PHE A 48 -15.60 -8.82 9.04
CA PHE A 48 -16.18 -8.87 10.40
C PHE A 48 -16.91 -10.18 10.66
N GLU A 49 -17.75 -10.60 9.74
CA GLU A 49 -18.51 -11.85 9.86
C GLU A 49 -17.62 -13.09 9.79
N LYS A 50 -16.66 -13.15 8.82
CA LYS A 50 -15.79 -14.31 8.61
C LYS A 50 -14.71 -14.46 9.68
N LYS A 51 -13.96 -13.40 9.98
CA LYS A 51 -12.77 -13.47 10.86
C LYS A 51 -13.07 -13.20 12.32
N PHE A 52 -14.05 -12.35 12.59
CA PHE A 52 -14.49 -12.01 13.96
C PHE A 52 -15.80 -12.69 14.36
N LYS A 53 -16.34 -13.58 13.49
CA LYS A 53 -17.60 -14.34 13.71
C LYS A 53 -18.80 -13.44 14.04
N GLY A 54 -18.76 -12.17 13.63
CA GLY A 54 -19.77 -11.19 13.99
C GLY A 54 -19.82 -10.84 15.48
N GLU A 55 -18.77 -11.18 16.25
CA GLU A 55 -18.71 -10.89 17.69
C GLU A 55 -18.41 -9.41 17.92
N GLY A 56 -19.43 -8.62 18.24
CA GLY A 56 -19.34 -7.19 18.52
C GLY A 56 -20.67 -6.48 18.34
N GLU A 57 -20.74 -5.25 18.81
CA GLU A 57 -21.90 -4.38 18.64
C GLU A 57 -21.70 -3.52 17.40
N VAL A 58 -22.60 -3.63 16.40
CA VAL A 58 -22.58 -2.82 15.18
C VAL A 58 -23.31 -1.50 15.44
N PHE A 59 -22.64 -0.38 15.18
CA PHE A 59 -23.17 0.97 15.37
C PHE A 59 -23.64 1.63 14.08
N GLU A 60 -22.85 1.49 13.03
CA GLU A 60 -23.09 2.13 11.75
C GLU A 60 -22.73 1.15 10.62
N GLU A 61 -23.37 1.29 9.47
CA GLU A 61 -23.09 0.54 8.25
C GLU A 61 -23.03 1.51 7.07
N PHE A 62 -22.08 1.30 6.14
CA PHE A 62 -21.84 2.15 4.97
C PHE A 62 -21.56 1.30 3.74
N LYS A 63 -21.93 1.80 2.57
CA LYS A 63 -21.27 1.36 1.33
C LYS A 63 -19.88 1.98 1.24
N GLY A 64 -18.92 1.27 0.65
CA GLY A 64 -17.56 1.80 0.49
C GLY A 64 -17.53 3.15 -0.21
N LYS A 65 -18.40 3.34 -1.21
CA LYS A 65 -18.56 4.62 -1.91
C LYS A 65 -18.94 5.79 -0.99
N GLU A 66 -19.65 5.54 0.11
CA GLU A 66 -20.04 6.58 1.08
C GLU A 66 -18.86 7.02 1.97
N LEU A 67 -17.79 6.23 2.01
CA LEU A 67 -16.57 6.53 2.74
C LEU A 67 -15.60 7.40 1.91
N GLU A 68 -15.80 7.50 0.59
CA GLU A 68 -14.94 8.27 -0.31
C GLU A 68 -14.86 9.74 0.10
N GLY A 69 -13.64 10.26 0.11
CA GLY A 69 -13.35 11.65 0.48
C GLY A 69 -13.37 11.96 1.97
N LEU A 70 -13.69 10.99 2.85
CA LEU A 70 -13.47 11.18 4.28
C LEU A 70 -11.97 11.34 4.56
N GLU A 71 -11.62 12.23 5.48
CA GLU A 71 -10.24 12.40 5.93
C GLU A 71 -9.99 11.62 7.22
N PHE A 72 -8.81 11.04 7.36
CA PHE A 72 -8.38 10.31 8.55
C PHE A 72 -7.03 10.81 9.08
N GLU A 73 -6.75 10.53 10.34
CA GLU A 73 -5.44 10.75 10.95
C GLU A 73 -4.55 9.52 10.73
N THR A 74 -3.39 9.69 10.07
CA THR A 74 -2.40 8.62 9.87
C THR A 74 -1.84 8.08 11.19
N CYS A 75 -1.15 6.94 11.12
CA CYS A 75 -0.51 6.33 12.29
C CYS A 75 0.60 7.21 12.87
N PHE A 76 1.26 8.03 12.05
CA PHE A 76 2.42 8.85 12.40
C PHE A 76 2.25 10.30 11.95
N PRO A 77 1.25 11.04 12.50
CA PRO A 77 0.95 12.41 12.06
C PRO A 77 2.03 13.41 12.43
N ASP A 78 2.91 13.06 13.36
CA ASP A 78 4.03 13.86 13.85
C ASP A 78 5.29 13.85 12.96
N LEU A 79 5.32 12.99 11.93
CA LEU A 79 6.41 12.98 10.97
C LEU A 79 6.41 14.25 10.12
N GLU A 80 7.61 14.82 9.90
CA GLU A 80 7.74 16.01 9.07
C GLU A 80 7.24 15.79 7.64
N ALA A 81 7.46 14.59 7.09
CA ALA A 81 6.99 14.18 5.78
C ALA A 81 5.45 14.11 5.66
N GLN A 82 4.72 14.10 6.78
CA GLN A 82 3.26 14.06 6.83
C GLN A 82 2.63 15.46 7.01
N LYS A 83 3.46 16.51 7.24
CA LYS A 83 2.95 17.87 7.33
C LYS A 83 2.32 18.30 6.01
N ASP A 84 1.18 18.96 6.11
CA ASP A 84 0.43 19.48 4.96
C ASP A 84 -0.05 18.41 3.95
N VAL A 85 0.07 17.12 4.28
CA VAL A 85 -0.46 16.02 3.47
C VAL A 85 -1.90 15.75 3.88
N LYS A 86 -2.82 15.72 2.90
CA LYS A 86 -4.18 15.25 3.10
C LYS A 86 -4.22 13.72 3.06
N HIS A 87 -5.05 13.14 3.91
CA HIS A 87 -5.21 11.70 4.03
C HIS A 87 -6.66 11.30 3.74
N PRO A 88 -7.07 11.28 2.45
CA PRO A 88 -8.42 10.89 2.08
C PRO A 88 -8.60 9.37 2.09
N VAL A 89 -9.86 8.95 2.25
CA VAL A 89 -10.32 7.63 1.82
C VAL A 89 -10.63 7.70 0.32
N VAL A 90 -10.14 6.74 -0.45
CA VAL A 90 -10.36 6.63 -1.90
C VAL A 90 -11.01 5.30 -2.25
N CYS A 91 -11.78 5.27 -3.33
CA CYS A 91 -12.33 4.03 -3.87
C CYS A 91 -11.31 3.33 -4.75
N TRP A 92 -11.21 1.98 -4.59
CA TRP A 92 -10.33 1.16 -5.39
C TRP A 92 -10.88 -0.26 -5.53
N ASP A 93 -11.14 -0.69 -6.76
CA ASP A 93 -11.76 -2.00 -7.05
C ASP A 93 -10.86 -3.19 -6.71
N MET A 94 -9.53 -2.97 -6.56
CA MET A 94 -8.59 -4.03 -6.20
C MET A 94 -8.60 -4.39 -4.69
N VAL A 95 -9.32 -3.65 -3.87
CA VAL A 95 -9.52 -4.04 -2.46
C VAL A 95 -10.44 -5.25 -2.41
N ASP A 96 -9.97 -6.35 -1.78
CA ASP A 96 -10.74 -7.57 -1.61
C ASP A 96 -11.33 -7.74 -0.20
N ASP A 97 -12.23 -8.70 -0.02
CA ASP A 97 -12.90 -9.02 1.24
C ASP A 97 -12.52 -10.41 1.80
N GLU A 98 -11.42 -10.98 1.33
CA GLU A 98 -10.93 -12.28 1.78
C GLU A 98 -9.79 -12.13 2.79
N GLU A 99 -8.92 -11.13 2.59
CA GLU A 99 -7.75 -10.89 3.41
C GLU A 99 -7.81 -9.56 4.16
N GLY A 100 -6.97 -9.42 5.18
CA GLY A 100 -6.83 -8.19 5.97
C GLY A 100 -8.10 -7.76 6.67
N SER A 101 -8.50 -6.53 6.44
CA SER A 101 -9.68 -5.86 7.03
C SER A 101 -10.66 -5.31 5.97
N GLY A 102 -10.35 -5.46 4.67
CA GLY A 102 -11.07 -4.81 3.57
C GLY A 102 -10.80 -3.31 3.48
N ILE A 103 -9.80 -2.81 4.20
CA ILE A 103 -9.28 -1.43 4.10
C ILE A 103 -7.77 -1.53 3.93
N VAL A 104 -7.24 -0.94 2.87
CA VAL A 104 -5.81 -0.98 2.53
C VAL A 104 -5.20 0.40 2.71
N HIS A 105 -4.02 0.48 3.35
CA HIS A 105 -3.27 1.72 3.37
C HIS A 105 -2.55 1.92 2.04
N ILE A 106 -2.48 3.16 1.57
CA ILE A 106 -1.89 3.53 0.29
C ILE A 106 -0.66 4.40 0.53
N ALA A 107 0.46 3.97 -0.06
CA ALA A 107 1.75 4.65 0.00
C ALA A 107 2.39 4.70 -1.40
N PRO A 108 2.03 5.67 -2.26
CA PRO A 108 2.47 5.75 -3.66
C PRO A 108 4.00 5.79 -3.85
N GLY A 109 4.74 6.17 -2.81
CA GLY A 109 6.21 6.13 -2.81
C GLY A 109 6.83 4.75 -2.58
N CYS A 110 6.00 3.73 -2.23
CA CYS A 110 6.47 2.44 -1.71
C CYS A 110 5.85 1.22 -2.40
N GLY A 111 4.97 1.38 -3.38
CA GLY A 111 4.32 0.29 -4.11
C GLY A 111 3.97 0.70 -5.54
N ALA A 112 4.01 -0.25 -6.48
CA ALA A 112 3.71 0.03 -7.89
C ALA A 112 2.22 0.29 -8.09
N GLU A 113 1.37 -0.56 -7.55
CA GLU A 113 -0.09 -0.43 -7.63
C GLU A 113 -0.57 0.83 -6.88
N ASP A 114 0.02 1.11 -5.71
CA ASP A 114 -0.25 2.34 -4.95
C ASP A 114 0.15 3.60 -5.74
N PHE A 115 1.26 3.51 -6.49
CA PHE A 115 1.72 4.59 -7.34
C PHE A 115 0.73 4.87 -8.49
N GLU A 116 0.27 3.82 -9.19
CA GLU A 116 -0.71 3.95 -10.28
C GLU A 116 -2.03 4.53 -9.77
N LEU A 117 -2.53 4.04 -8.63
CA LEU A 117 -3.70 4.62 -7.98
C LEU A 117 -3.46 6.08 -7.61
N GLY A 118 -2.31 6.37 -6.98
CA GLY A 118 -1.95 7.73 -6.57
C GLY A 118 -1.89 8.73 -7.72
N GLU A 119 -1.36 8.31 -8.88
CA GLU A 119 -1.36 9.12 -10.10
C GLU A 119 -2.79 9.39 -10.60
N SER A 120 -3.66 8.37 -10.59
CA SER A 120 -5.02 8.47 -11.12
C SER A 120 -5.91 9.40 -10.30
N VAL A 121 -5.70 9.48 -8.97
CA VAL A 121 -6.53 10.30 -8.05
C VAL A 121 -5.79 11.48 -7.43
N GLY A 122 -4.53 11.71 -7.81
CA GLY A 122 -3.75 12.89 -7.40
C GLY A 122 -3.25 12.86 -5.97
N LEU A 123 -2.84 11.67 -5.44
CA LEU A 123 -2.30 11.55 -4.08
C LEU A 123 -0.85 12.07 -3.99
N ALA A 124 -0.48 12.49 -2.79
CA ALA A 124 0.90 12.83 -2.46
C ALA A 124 1.82 11.60 -2.59
N LYS A 125 3.10 11.84 -2.89
CA LYS A 125 4.12 10.80 -3.01
C LYS A 125 5.22 11.05 -1.99
N ILE A 126 5.21 10.30 -0.91
CA ILE A 126 6.24 10.36 0.13
C ILE A 126 7.28 9.29 -0.18
N MET A 127 8.54 9.70 -0.29
CA MET A 127 9.68 8.80 -0.51
C MET A 127 10.45 8.67 0.80
N PRO A 128 10.24 7.59 1.57
CA PRO A 128 10.81 7.49 2.91
C PRO A 128 12.26 7.00 2.93
N ILE A 129 12.72 6.27 1.91
CA ILE A 129 14.00 5.56 1.90
C ILE A 129 14.87 5.88 0.70
N ASP A 130 16.18 5.77 0.90
CA ASP A 130 17.21 5.86 -0.14
C ASP A 130 17.39 4.54 -0.93
N GLU A 131 18.40 4.48 -1.82
CA GLU A 131 18.73 3.29 -2.62
C GLU A 131 19.25 2.11 -1.79
N ASN A 132 19.66 2.34 -0.56
CA ASN A 132 20.14 1.30 0.36
C ASN A 132 19.03 0.81 1.31
N GLY A 133 17.82 1.39 1.19
CA GLY A 133 16.68 1.11 2.07
C GLY A 133 16.79 1.80 3.44
N ILE A 134 17.61 2.84 3.55
CA ILE A 134 17.78 3.64 4.76
C ILE A 134 16.80 4.82 4.74
N PHE A 135 16.08 5.02 5.82
CA PHE A 135 15.16 6.15 5.95
C PHE A 135 15.90 7.48 5.92
N TYR A 136 15.37 8.42 5.15
CA TYR A 136 15.84 9.81 5.15
C TYR A 136 15.62 10.49 6.50
N GLU A 137 16.32 11.61 6.71
CA GLU A 137 16.02 12.52 7.82
C GLU A 137 14.60 13.08 7.71
N GLY A 138 13.98 13.44 8.84
CA GLY A 138 12.60 13.96 8.88
C GLY A 138 11.52 12.88 9.08
N PHE A 139 11.93 11.60 9.18
CA PHE A 139 11.02 10.48 9.48
C PHE A 139 11.03 10.07 10.97
N GLY A 140 11.39 10.99 11.88
CA GLY A 140 11.34 10.77 13.33
C GLY A 140 12.15 9.55 13.75
N PHE A 141 11.52 8.59 14.46
CA PHE A 141 12.22 7.40 14.94
C PHE A 141 12.66 6.43 13.83
N PHE A 142 12.15 6.58 12.62
CA PHE A 142 12.58 5.81 11.44
C PHE A 142 13.92 6.30 10.90
N SER A 143 14.23 7.61 11.00
CA SER A 143 15.39 8.23 10.35
C SER A 143 16.70 7.49 10.61
N GLY A 144 17.47 7.25 9.55
CA GLY A 144 18.75 6.56 9.58
C GLY A 144 18.67 5.04 9.77
N LYS A 145 17.48 4.45 9.89
CA LYS A 145 17.30 3.00 10.07
C LYS A 145 16.99 2.30 8.76
N ASN A 146 17.24 0.99 8.72
CA ASN A 146 16.97 0.15 7.58
C ASN A 146 15.52 -0.32 7.58
N ALA A 147 14.79 -0.11 6.46
CA ALA A 147 13.39 -0.50 6.30
C ALA A 147 13.14 -2.01 6.46
N LYS A 148 14.12 -2.86 6.12
CA LYS A 148 14.01 -4.32 6.27
C LYS A 148 14.04 -4.79 7.71
N GLU A 149 14.63 -4.01 8.62
CA GLU A 149 14.91 -4.43 10.00
C GLU A 149 13.97 -3.77 11.02
N ILE A 150 13.27 -2.69 10.65
CA ILE A 150 12.58 -1.81 11.60
C ILE A 150 11.22 -2.35 12.09
N SER A 151 10.69 -3.45 11.55
CA SER A 151 9.32 -3.90 11.81
C SER A 151 8.96 -4.03 13.28
N SER A 152 9.86 -4.57 14.10
CA SER A 152 9.63 -4.71 15.56
C SER A 152 9.47 -3.37 16.27
N GLU A 153 10.30 -2.39 15.89
CA GLU A 153 10.24 -1.04 16.46
C GLU A 153 8.97 -0.29 16.03
N VAL A 154 8.51 -0.53 14.79
CA VAL A 154 7.23 0.01 14.30
C VAL A 154 6.08 -0.54 15.12
N PHE A 155 6.05 -1.85 15.42
CA PHE A 155 5.02 -2.44 16.26
C PHE A 155 5.03 -1.86 17.68
N ASP A 156 6.20 -1.69 18.27
CA ASP A 156 6.33 -1.09 19.60
C ASP A 156 5.83 0.36 19.61
N GLU A 157 6.12 1.12 18.55
CA GLU A 157 5.69 2.50 18.45
C GLU A 157 4.17 2.60 18.21
N LEU A 158 3.59 1.75 17.35
CA LEU A 158 2.14 1.66 17.15
C LEU A 158 1.43 1.28 18.45
N LYS A 159 2.00 0.38 19.24
CA LYS A 159 1.46 -0.01 20.55
C LYS A 159 1.45 1.16 21.53
N LYS A 160 2.54 1.93 21.63
CA LYS A 160 2.60 3.14 22.47
C LYS A 160 1.54 4.17 22.08
N ARG A 161 1.23 4.26 20.79
CA ARG A 161 0.22 5.18 20.23
C ARG A 161 -1.21 4.65 20.30
N ASN A 162 -1.42 3.46 20.87
CA ASN A 162 -2.72 2.76 20.86
C ASN A 162 -3.30 2.62 19.44
N LYS A 163 -2.42 2.31 18.46
CA LYS A 163 -2.76 2.12 17.04
C LYS A 163 -2.39 0.71 16.52
N LEU A 164 -2.00 -0.21 17.42
CA LEU A 164 -1.74 -1.61 17.10
C LEU A 164 -2.88 -2.48 17.59
N PHE A 165 -3.62 -3.11 16.66
CA PHE A 165 -4.70 -4.03 17.00
C PHE A 165 -4.20 -5.45 17.19
N LEU A 166 -3.50 -6.00 16.18
CA LEU A 166 -3.04 -7.39 16.18
C LEU A 166 -1.77 -7.55 15.34
N VAL A 167 -0.85 -8.40 15.79
CA VAL A 167 0.28 -8.88 15.01
C VAL A 167 0.18 -10.40 14.90
N HIS A 168 0.22 -10.93 13.69
CA HIS A 168 0.29 -12.38 13.46
C HIS A 168 1.26 -12.71 12.34
N LYS A 169 1.77 -13.94 12.34
CA LYS A 169 2.63 -14.41 11.27
C LYS A 169 1.78 -14.74 10.04
N TYR A 170 2.10 -14.11 8.95
CA TYR A 170 1.44 -14.32 7.67
C TYR A 170 2.44 -14.83 6.62
N LYS A 171 2.09 -15.89 5.91
CA LYS A 171 2.94 -16.47 4.87
C LYS A 171 2.43 -16.01 3.50
N HIS A 172 3.22 -15.24 2.82
CA HIS A 172 2.92 -14.74 1.47
C HIS A 172 4.15 -14.80 0.57
N SER A 173 3.95 -14.68 -0.73
CA SER A 173 5.05 -14.51 -1.69
C SER A 173 5.58 -13.09 -1.61
N TYR A 174 6.90 -12.96 -1.57
CA TYR A 174 7.58 -11.68 -1.58
C TYR A 174 8.63 -11.65 -2.69
N PRO A 175 8.75 -10.57 -3.47
CA PRO A 175 9.74 -10.49 -4.54
C PRO A 175 11.15 -10.41 -3.96
N TYR A 176 12.07 -11.18 -4.53
CA TYR A 176 13.48 -11.16 -4.15
C TYR A 176 14.39 -10.99 -5.38
N CYS A 177 15.57 -10.45 -5.16
CA CYS A 177 16.55 -10.28 -6.21
C CYS A 177 17.08 -11.64 -6.67
N TRP A 178 16.98 -11.96 -7.96
CA TRP A 178 17.47 -13.22 -8.52
C TRP A 178 18.99 -13.38 -8.37
N ARG A 179 19.74 -12.27 -8.24
CA ARG A 179 21.21 -12.25 -8.14
C ARG A 179 21.70 -12.38 -6.70
N CYS A 180 21.34 -11.44 -5.81
CA CYS A 180 21.81 -11.46 -4.42
C CYS A 180 20.91 -12.22 -3.45
N LYS A 181 19.68 -12.62 -3.88
CA LYS A 181 18.68 -13.34 -3.08
C LYS A 181 18.14 -12.55 -1.89
N GLU A 182 18.32 -11.22 -1.90
CA GLU A 182 17.75 -10.32 -0.91
C GLU A 182 16.34 -9.87 -1.31
N ASP A 183 15.50 -9.59 -0.31
CA ASP A 183 14.18 -9.01 -0.51
C ASP A 183 14.26 -7.66 -1.20
N ILE A 184 13.35 -7.40 -2.14
CA ILE A 184 13.29 -6.16 -2.91
C ILE A 184 12.44 -5.14 -2.14
N LEU A 185 12.95 -3.92 -1.96
CA LEU A 185 12.17 -2.79 -1.49
C LEU A 185 11.70 -1.95 -2.68
N PHE A 186 10.40 -1.63 -2.70
CA PHE A 186 9.85 -0.72 -3.70
C PHE A 186 10.06 0.73 -3.24
N ARG A 187 10.58 1.57 -4.13
CA ARG A 187 10.75 3.00 -3.92
C ARG A 187 10.66 3.75 -5.24
N LEU A 188 10.29 5.01 -5.20
CA LEU A 188 10.38 5.87 -6.37
C LEU A 188 11.83 6.22 -6.66
N ALA A 189 12.17 6.26 -7.93
CA ALA A 189 13.44 6.76 -8.46
C ALA A 189 13.17 7.69 -9.63
N LYS A 190 14.05 8.69 -9.83
CA LYS A 190 14.02 9.51 -11.04
C LYS A 190 14.89 8.84 -12.08
N GLU A 191 14.29 8.40 -13.16
CA GLU A 191 14.97 7.70 -14.23
C GLU A 191 14.63 8.32 -15.58
N TRP A 192 15.54 8.14 -16.55
CA TRP A 192 15.27 8.47 -17.93
C TRP A 192 14.62 7.26 -18.59
N ALA A 193 13.47 7.48 -19.21
CA ALA A 193 12.80 6.48 -20.01
C ALA A 193 12.61 6.99 -21.45
N ILE A 194 12.69 6.07 -22.40
CA ILE A 194 12.33 6.34 -23.80
C ILE A 194 10.93 5.75 -24.01
N ASP A 195 9.99 6.60 -24.38
CA ASP A 195 8.66 6.15 -24.79
C ASP A 195 8.76 5.49 -26.16
N VAL A 196 8.83 4.16 -26.16
CA VAL A 196 8.94 3.37 -27.39
C VAL A 196 7.60 3.17 -28.08
N ASP A 197 6.47 3.48 -27.43
CA ASP A 197 5.14 3.27 -28.00
C ASP A 197 4.91 4.18 -29.20
N VAL A 198 5.48 5.40 -29.17
CA VAL A 198 5.42 6.37 -30.28
C VAL A 198 6.01 5.82 -31.59
N VAL A 199 6.95 4.88 -31.49
CA VAL A 199 7.67 4.29 -32.64
C VAL A 199 7.55 2.76 -32.70
N ARG A 200 6.69 2.17 -31.90
CA ARG A 200 6.53 0.71 -31.79
C ARG A 200 6.23 0.03 -33.13
N ASP A 201 5.27 0.57 -33.91
CA ASP A 201 4.90 -0.01 -35.19
C ASP A 201 6.06 0.05 -36.20
N ASP A 202 6.84 1.13 -36.19
CA ASP A 202 8.00 1.27 -37.03
C ASP A 202 9.11 0.29 -36.62
N LEU A 203 9.33 0.10 -35.33
CA LEU A 203 10.29 -0.87 -34.81
C LEU A 203 9.90 -2.30 -35.22
N ILE A 204 8.63 -2.69 -35.06
CA ILE A 204 8.12 -4.01 -35.45
C ILE A 204 8.24 -4.20 -36.96
N ARG A 205 7.87 -3.19 -37.76
CA ARG A 205 7.97 -3.24 -39.21
C ARG A 205 9.43 -3.45 -39.63
N ASN A 206 10.38 -2.68 -39.06
CA ASN A 206 11.78 -2.80 -39.37
C ASN A 206 12.38 -4.14 -38.91
N ALA A 207 12.03 -4.61 -37.70
CA ALA A 207 12.49 -5.91 -37.19
C ALA A 207 12.10 -7.08 -38.11
N LYS A 208 10.91 -7.04 -38.76
CA LYS A 208 10.47 -8.04 -39.72
C LYS A 208 11.28 -8.06 -41.01
N THR A 209 12.01 -6.99 -41.36
CA THR A 209 12.85 -6.93 -42.55
C THR A 209 14.26 -7.47 -42.31
N VAL A 210 14.66 -7.63 -41.05
CA VAL A 210 16.01 -8.11 -40.68
C VAL A 210 16.09 -9.62 -40.87
N LYS A 211 17.18 -10.08 -41.50
CA LYS A 211 17.48 -11.51 -41.59
C LYS A 211 18.27 -11.95 -40.35
N TYR A 212 17.64 -12.83 -39.57
CA TYR A 212 18.22 -13.34 -38.34
C TYR A 212 18.97 -14.65 -38.53
N SER A 213 20.11 -14.82 -37.85
CA SER A 213 20.85 -16.05 -37.80
C SER A 213 21.29 -16.34 -36.35
N PRO A 214 20.83 -17.42 -35.75
CA PRO A 214 19.83 -18.41 -36.24
C PRO A 214 18.41 -17.82 -36.33
N GLU A 215 17.60 -18.39 -37.20
CA GLU A 215 16.29 -17.89 -37.61
C GLU A 215 15.30 -17.67 -36.42
N HIS A 216 15.39 -18.49 -35.37
CA HIS A 216 14.54 -18.38 -34.18
C HIS A 216 14.73 -17.08 -33.37
N GLN A 217 15.85 -16.37 -33.57
CA GLN A 217 16.07 -15.07 -32.91
C GLN A 217 15.11 -13.98 -33.43
N GLY A 218 14.63 -14.11 -34.67
CA GLY A 218 13.62 -13.18 -35.20
C GLY A 218 12.30 -13.24 -34.44
N LYS A 219 11.89 -14.42 -33.99
CA LYS A 219 10.67 -14.56 -33.16
C LYS A 219 10.82 -13.86 -31.80
N ARG A 220 11.96 -14.08 -31.13
CA ARG A 220 12.25 -13.44 -29.83
C ARG A 220 12.38 -11.91 -29.90
N MET A 221 12.67 -11.38 -31.09
CA MET A 221 12.78 -9.93 -31.30
C MET A 221 11.42 -9.25 -31.49
N LEU A 222 10.38 -10.04 -31.78
CA LEU A 222 9.03 -9.57 -32.05
C LEU A 222 8.08 -9.82 -30.86
N ASP A 223 8.47 -10.72 -29.93
CA ASP A 223 7.79 -10.98 -28.67
C ASP A 223 8.12 -9.87 -27.64
#